data_101fa49b9a55bd5809eb64fb43a8fc7c
#
_entry.id   101fa49b9a55bd5809eb64fb43a8fc7c
#
_cell.length_a   1.000
_cell.length_b   1.000
_cell.length_c   1.000
_cell.angle_alpha   90.00
_cell.angle_beta   90.00
_cell.angle_gamma   90.00
#
_symmetry.space_group_name_H-M   'P 1'
#
loop_
_entity.id
_entity.type
_entity.pdbx_description
1 polymer ?
#
loop_
_entity_poly.entity_id
_entity_poly.type
_entity_poly.pdbx_seq_one_letter_code
_entity_poly.pdbx_strand_id
1 'polypeptide(L)'
;MTLYKNIKTNILNLFIGFLIIGATSVQAENAQYQSDSTLIAYLKEAGLTTTNGNEVFILKSGHEKFIDLFEKIRNARHHIHLEYFNFRNDSIANCLFSILEEKVKEGVQVRAIYDAFGNSSNNQPLKKKHIKALKERGIEIEEFDPIRFPWINHVFHRDHRKIVVIDGKIGYTGGMNIADYYINGLPKIGEWRDMHIRIEGRAVENLQAIFLDMWNRTTGEEISGDAYFPYKKDSTVISDGGKEIAIVDRYPRRNPKLMRRAYAKAIESAENRVQIINPYFTPTRIIKKAIKKAVKKGVKVEIMIPGKSDIPFTPDAALYITNRLRKKGADIYIFNGGFHHSKIMMVDSLFCTVGSTNLNSRSLTPE
;
A
#
# COMPACT_ATOMS: atom_id res chain seq x y z
N MET A 1 -24.41 -5.52 -21.71
CA MET A 1 -23.22 -5.69 -22.56
C MET A 1 -22.54 -4.38 -22.88
N THR A 2 -23.25 -3.32 -23.19
CA THR A 2 -22.70 -1.99 -23.58
C THR A 2 -21.94 -1.27 -22.43
N LEU A 3 -22.44 -1.36 -21.17
CA LEU A 3 -21.76 -0.80 -20.01
C LEU A 3 -20.42 -1.47 -19.69
N TYR A 4 -20.32 -2.78 -19.90
CA TYR A 4 -19.09 -3.54 -19.65
C TYR A 4 -17.94 -3.17 -20.61
N LYS A 5 -18.31 -2.84 -21.88
CA LYS A 5 -17.33 -2.36 -22.86
C LYS A 5 -16.77 -0.98 -22.49
N ASN A 6 -17.65 -0.09 -22.02
CA ASN A 6 -17.25 1.27 -21.62
C ASN A 6 -16.41 1.28 -20.33
N ILE A 7 -16.66 0.37 -19.37
CA ILE A 7 -15.86 0.27 -18.15
C ILE A 7 -14.46 -0.27 -18.47
N LYS A 8 -14.32 -1.29 -19.33
CA LYS A 8 -13.00 -1.79 -19.77
C LYS A 8 -12.20 -0.72 -20.52
N THR A 9 -12.85 0.01 -21.43
CA THR A 9 -12.20 1.05 -22.21
C THR A 9 -11.80 2.26 -21.35
N ASN A 10 -12.66 2.67 -20.42
CA ASN A 10 -12.35 3.79 -19.54
C ASN A 10 -11.26 3.46 -18.50
N ILE A 11 -11.22 2.23 -17.96
CA ILE A 11 -10.15 1.81 -17.06
C ILE A 11 -8.81 1.71 -17.82
N LEU A 12 -8.81 1.21 -19.04
CA LEU A 12 -7.60 1.13 -19.86
C LEU A 12 -7.09 2.53 -20.25
N ASN A 13 -8.00 3.45 -20.60
CA ASN A 13 -7.64 4.84 -20.91
C ASN A 13 -7.22 5.63 -19.66
N LEU A 14 -7.75 5.31 -18.46
CA LEU A 14 -7.31 5.88 -17.20
C LEU A 14 -5.85 5.50 -16.86
N PHE A 15 -5.43 4.26 -17.17
CA PHE A 15 -4.07 3.79 -16.90
C PHE A 15 -3.04 4.26 -17.94
N ILE A 16 -3.43 4.51 -19.19
CA ILE A 16 -2.53 5.00 -20.25
C ILE A 16 -2.25 6.50 -20.11
N GLY A 17 -3.19 7.28 -19.56
CA GLY A 17 -3.00 8.73 -19.35
C GLY A 17 -1.99 9.10 -18.27
N PHE A 18 -1.56 8.16 -17.41
CA PHE A 18 -0.63 8.42 -16.31
C PHE A 18 0.87 8.29 -16.65
N LEU A 19 1.20 7.78 -17.83
CA LEU A 19 2.61 7.59 -18.23
C LEU A 19 3.13 8.69 -19.16
N ILE A 20 2.32 9.69 -19.49
CA ILE A 20 2.74 10.81 -20.36
C ILE A 20 2.41 12.12 -19.64
N ILE A 21 3.27 12.53 -18.70
CA ILE A 21 3.34 13.92 -18.26
C ILE A 21 4.79 14.38 -18.43
N GLY A 22 5.12 14.68 -19.64
CA GLY A 22 6.16 15.60 -20.02
C GLY A 22 5.54 16.56 -21.02
N ALA A 23 5.54 17.85 -20.70
CA ALA A 23 5.07 18.99 -21.48
C ALA A 23 3.55 19.23 -21.54
N THR A 24 3.04 20.02 -20.62
CA THR A 24 1.81 20.80 -20.77
C THR A 24 2.05 22.24 -20.32
N SER A 25 1.35 23.14 -20.96
CA SER A 25 1.47 24.60 -20.94
C SER A 25 1.55 25.26 -19.54
N VAL A 26 2.17 26.44 -19.46
CA VAL A 26 2.34 27.32 -18.28
C VAL A 26 1.06 27.50 -17.42
N GLN A 27 -0.14 27.38 -17.98
CA GLN A 27 -1.39 27.43 -17.23
C GLN A 27 -1.68 26.17 -16.43
N ALA A 28 -1.28 24.99 -16.93
CA ALA A 28 -1.38 23.72 -16.19
C ALA A 28 -0.36 23.68 -15.04
N GLU A 29 0.83 24.25 -15.21
CA GLU A 29 1.85 24.36 -14.15
C GLU A 29 1.39 25.24 -12.99
N ASN A 30 0.69 26.35 -13.24
CA ASN A 30 0.21 27.23 -12.15
C ASN A 30 -0.94 26.61 -11.34
N ALA A 31 -1.84 25.85 -11.95
CA ALA A 31 -2.87 25.09 -11.25
C ALA A 31 -2.27 23.93 -10.45
N GLN A 32 -1.26 23.27 -11.00
CA GLN A 32 -0.48 22.22 -10.35
C GLN A 32 0.17 22.72 -9.05
N TYR A 33 0.74 23.91 -9.07
CA TYR A 33 1.42 24.50 -7.92
C TYR A 33 0.48 24.83 -6.74
N GLN A 34 -0.79 25.14 -6.96
CA GLN A 34 -1.74 25.47 -5.90
C GLN A 34 -2.38 24.27 -5.22
N SER A 35 -2.72 23.21 -5.95
CA SER A 35 -3.35 22.03 -5.36
C SER A 35 -2.36 21.15 -4.59
N ASP A 36 -1.11 21.02 -5.07
CA ASP A 36 -0.03 20.35 -4.37
C ASP A 36 0.33 21.05 -3.05
N SER A 37 0.26 22.39 -3.01
CA SER A 37 0.67 23.16 -1.84
C SER A 37 -0.08 22.79 -0.56
N THR A 38 -1.37 22.51 -0.64
CA THR A 38 -2.21 22.20 0.56
C THR A 38 -1.88 20.85 1.18
N LEU A 39 -1.70 19.82 0.34
CA LEU A 39 -1.34 18.48 0.82
C LEU A 39 0.11 18.45 1.30
N ILE A 40 1.04 18.99 0.49
CA ILE A 40 2.47 19.05 0.83
C ILE A 40 2.69 19.87 2.09
N ALA A 41 2.04 21.02 2.25
CA ALA A 41 2.11 21.83 3.47
C ALA A 41 1.64 21.04 4.70
N TYR A 42 0.52 20.31 4.57
CA TYR A 42 0.05 19.46 5.66
C TYR A 42 1.03 18.34 6.00
N LEU A 43 1.64 17.70 4.99
CA LEU A 43 2.62 16.64 5.21
C LEU A 43 3.88 17.18 5.92
N LYS A 44 4.37 18.35 5.50
CA LYS A 44 5.49 19.04 6.15
C LYS A 44 5.19 19.43 7.61
N GLU A 45 3.99 19.99 7.86
CA GLU A 45 3.53 20.30 9.23
C GLU A 45 3.44 19.04 10.10
N ALA A 46 3.09 17.90 9.49
CA ALA A 46 3.07 16.60 10.16
C ALA A 46 4.45 15.95 10.33
N GLY A 47 5.54 16.62 9.93
CA GLY A 47 6.91 16.11 10.03
C GLY A 47 7.29 15.11 8.93
N LEU A 48 6.50 15.03 7.85
CA LEU A 48 6.80 14.19 6.71
C LEU A 48 7.49 14.99 5.62
N THR A 49 8.53 14.39 5.05
CA THR A 49 9.27 14.97 3.91
C THR A 49 8.93 14.20 2.64
N THR A 50 8.89 14.93 1.54
CA THR A 50 8.91 14.35 0.21
C THR A 50 10.34 14.09 -0.24
N THR A 51 10.53 13.10 -1.10
CA THR A 51 11.81 12.80 -1.74
C THR A 51 11.63 12.85 -3.26
N ASN A 52 12.56 13.48 -3.96
CA ASN A 52 12.56 13.61 -5.42
C ASN A 52 13.51 12.59 -6.06
N GLY A 53 13.43 12.45 -7.38
CA GLY A 53 14.33 11.58 -8.15
C GLY A 53 14.05 10.09 -7.97
N ASN A 54 12.80 9.72 -7.68
CA ASN A 54 12.43 8.31 -7.54
C ASN A 54 11.84 7.77 -8.84
N GLU A 55 12.13 6.50 -9.14
CA GLU A 55 11.43 5.72 -10.15
C GLU A 55 10.32 4.89 -9.52
N VAL A 56 9.18 4.78 -10.20
CA VAL A 56 8.02 4.02 -9.73
C VAL A 56 7.54 3.08 -10.82
N PHE A 57 7.49 1.79 -10.49
CA PHE A 57 6.99 0.74 -11.36
C PHE A 57 5.68 0.19 -10.80
N ILE A 58 4.61 0.26 -11.60
CA ILE A 58 3.28 -0.18 -11.19
C ILE A 58 3.13 -1.66 -11.51
N LEU A 59 2.82 -2.47 -10.50
CA LEU A 59 2.59 -3.91 -10.58
C LEU A 59 1.09 -4.17 -10.41
N LYS A 60 0.42 -4.46 -11.53
CA LYS A 60 -1.05 -4.45 -11.65
C LYS A 60 -1.71 -5.78 -11.28
N SER A 61 -0.91 -6.80 -11.02
CA SER A 61 -1.37 -8.16 -10.69
C SER A 61 -0.38 -8.87 -9.77
N GLY A 62 -0.83 -9.95 -9.13
CA GLY A 62 0.07 -10.83 -8.39
C GLY A 62 1.14 -11.45 -9.29
N HIS A 63 0.77 -11.78 -10.53
CA HIS A 63 1.72 -12.32 -11.50
C HIS A 63 2.89 -11.35 -11.76
N GLU A 64 2.58 -10.10 -12.11
CA GLU A 64 3.61 -9.07 -12.31
C GLU A 64 4.44 -8.84 -11.04
N LYS A 65 3.78 -8.75 -9.88
CA LYS A 65 4.46 -8.54 -8.60
C LYS A 65 5.45 -9.65 -8.28
N PHE A 66 5.04 -10.90 -8.38
CA PHE A 66 5.89 -11.99 -7.91
C PHE A 66 7.04 -12.29 -8.87
N ILE A 67 6.86 -12.11 -10.18
CA ILE A 67 7.96 -12.18 -11.15
C ILE A 67 9.01 -11.11 -10.84
N ASP A 68 8.59 -9.86 -10.76
CA ASP A 68 9.47 -8.72 -10.50
C ASP A 68 10.15 -8.85 -9.12
N LEU A 69 9.40 -9.13 -8.07
CA LEU A 69 9.93 -9.27 -6.71
C LEU A 69 10.97 -10.39 -6.60
N PHE A 70 10.68 -11.56 -7.16
CA PHE A 70 11.59 -12.71 -7.06
C PHE A 70 12.87 -12.49 -7.86
N GLU A 71 12.77 -11.81 -9.01
CA GLU A 71 13.95 -11.38 -9.77
C GLU A 71 14.83 -10.44 -8.95
N LYS A 72 14.25 -9.42 -8.34
CA LYS A 72 15.02 -8.44 -7.55
C LYS A 72 15.62 -9.07 -6.28
N ILE A 73 14.90 -9.98 -5.61
CA ILE A 73 15.43 -10.71 -4.46
C ILE A 73 16.64 -11.56 -4.85
N ARG A 74 16.62 -12.27 -5.99
CA ARG A 74 17.77 -13.06 -6.47
C ARG A 74 19.00 -12.20 -6.70
N ASN A 75 18.84 -10.94 -7.04
CA ASN A 75 19.92 -9.98 -7.29
C ASN A 75 20.43 -9.25 -6.03
N ALA A 76 19.82 -9.48 -4.88
CA ALA A 76 20.21 -8.87 -3.61
C ALA A 76 21.67 -9.21 -3.23
N ARG A 77 22.36 -8.24 -2.61
CA ARG A 77 23.79 -8.36 -2.25
C ARG A 77 24.08 -8.18 -0.77
N HIS A 78 23.26 -7.41 -0.06
CA HIS A 78 23.52 -7.04 1.34
C HIS A 78 22.40 -7.51 2.26
N HIS A 79 21.15 -7.06 2.04
CA HIS A 79 20.04 -7.41 2.90
C HIS A 79 18.69 -7.44 2.17
N ILE A 80 17.77 -8.25 2.71
CA ILE A 80 16.38 -8.34 2.29
C ILE A 80 15.52 -8.23 3.54
N HIS A 81 14.71 -7.19 3.62
CA HIS A 81 13.77 -6.94 4.70
C HIS A 81 12.34 -7.07 4.20
N LEU A 82 11.51 -7.85 4.90
CA LEU A 82 10.12 -8.12 4.51
C LEU A 82 9.19 -7.87 5.69
N GLU A 83 8.17 -7.04 5.51
CA GLU A 83 7.12 -6.78 6.50
C GLU A 83 5.77 -7.00 5.84
N TYR A 84 5.02 -7.99 6.32
CA TYR A 84 3.73 -8.35 5.76
C TYR A 84 2.69 -8.61 6.85
N PHE A 85 1.43 -8.29 6.55
CA PHE A 85 0.32 -8.70 7.40
C PHE A 85 0.23 -10.23 7.54
N ASN A 86 0.44 -10.95 6.42
CA ASN A 86 0.60 -12.40 6.47
C ASN A 86 1.49 -12.92 5.33
N PHE A 87 2.13 -14.05 5.61
CA PHE A 87 2.65 -15.00 4.65
C PHE A 87 1.75 -16.23 4.69
N ARG A 88 1.15 -16.64 3.58
CA ARG A 88 0.41 -17.90 3.55
C ARG A 88 1.37 -19.06 3.36
N ASN A 89 1.04 -20.20 3.96
CA ASN A 89 1.76 -21.44 3.70
C ASN A 89 1.26 -22.08 2.40
N ASP A 90 1.55 -21.44 1.27
CA ASP A 90 1.13 -21.82 -0.07
C ASP A 90 2.32 -21.81 -1.05
N SER A 91 2.06 -22.04 -2.35
CA SER A 91 3.12 -22.24 -3.35
C SER A 91 3.99 -21.00 -3.52
N ILE A 92 3.38 -19.81 -3.57
CA ILE A 92 4.09 -18.54 -3.74
C ILE A 92 4.98 -18.24 -2.53
N ALA A 93 4.48 -18.43 -1.32
CA ALA A 93 5.29 -18.21 -0.12
C ALA A 93 6.43 -19.23 -0.01
N ASN A 94 6.18 -20.50 -0.34
CA ASN A 94 7.22 -21.51 -0.34
C ASN A 94 8.31 -21.22 -1.39
N CYS A 95 7.92 -20.75 -2.59
CA CYS A 95 8.87 -20.31 -3.61
C CYS A 95 9.70 -19.12 -3.10
N LEU A 96 9.06 -18.10 -2.49
CA LEU A 96 9.78 -16.98 -1.87
C LEU A 96 10.79 -17.47 -0.83
N PHE A 97 10.37 -18.31 0.12
CA PHE A 97 11.26 -18.79 1.19
C PHE A 97 12.42 -19.63 0.65
N SER A 98 12.26 -20.37 -0.44
CA SER A 98 13.36 -21.07 -1.10
C SER A 98 14.40 -20.11 -1.68
N ILE A 99 13.94 -19.03 -2.35
CA ILE A 99 14.84 -18.00 -2.88
C ILE A 99 15.56 -17.27 -1.73
N LEU A 100 14.86 -16.97 -0.64
CA LEU A 100 15.45 -16.32 0.53
C LEU A 100 16.52 -17.19 1.19
N GLU A 101 16.31 -18.52 1.28
CA GLU A 101 17.29 -19.47 1.78
C GLU A 101 18.55 -19.49 0.90
N GLU A 102 18.39 -19.45 -0.43
CA GLU A 102 19.55 -19.33 -1.36
C GLU A 102 20.34 -18.05 -1.07
N LYS A 103 19.65 -16.93 -0.86
CA LYS A 103 20.31 -15.65 -0.55
C LYS A 103 21.03 -15.66 0.81
N VAL A 104 20.46 -16.32 1.82
CA VAL A 104 21.14 -16.53 3.11
C VAL A 104 22.45 -17.31 2.91
N LYS A 105 22.45 -18.38 2.09
CA LYS A 105 23.67 -19.15 1.78
C LYS A 105 24.72 -18.33 1.04
N GLU A 106 24.30 -17.28 0.30
CA GLU A 106 25.19 -16.31 -0.33
C GLU A 106 25.69 -15.22 0.63
N GLY A 107 25.29 -15.24 1.91
CA GLY A 107 25.69 -14.27 2.93
C GLY A 107 24.81 -13.03 3.02
N VAL A 108 23.65 -13.00 2.33
CA VAL A 108 22.69 -11.91 2.42
C VAL A 108 21.89 -12.00 3.71
N GLN A 109 21.73 -10.89 4.44
CA GLN A 109 20.93 -10.82 5.65
C GLN A 109 19.43 -10.81 5.29
N VAL A 110 18.67 -11.76 5.81
CA VAL A 110 17.23 -11.86 5.51
C VAL A 110 16.43 -11.73 6.80
N ARG A 111 15.63 -10.66 6.90
CA ARG A 111 14.73 -10.40 8.03
C ARG A 111 13.29 -10.26 7.58
N ALA A 112 12.38 -10.93 8.26
CA ALA A 112 10.96 -10.91 7.96
C ALA A 112 10.11 -10.67 9.22
N ILE A 113 9.07 -9.83 9.10
CA ILE A 113 8.06 -9.62 10.15
C ILE A 113 6.69 -10.01 9.59
N TYR A 114 5.90 -10.69 10.41
CA TYR A 114 4.48 -10.93 10.11
C TYR A 114 3.60 -10.56 11.31
N ASP A 115 2.38 -10.12 11.03
CA ASP A 115 1.39 -9.81 12.06
C ASP A 115 0.76 -11.09 12.64
N ALA A 116 0.71 -11.23 13.95
CA ALA A 116 0.17 -12.42 14.62
C ALA A 116 -1.28 -12.70 14.24
N PHE A 117 -2.15 -11.67 14.22
CA PHE A 117 -3.54 -11.81 13.82
C PHE A 117 -3.67 -12.08 12.32
N GLY A 118 -2.87 -11.37 11.50
CA GLY A 118 -2.83 -11.58 10.06
C GLY A 118 -2.49 -13.00 9.70
N ASN A 119 -1.51 -13.58 10.38
CA ASN A 119 -1.13 -14.97 10.20
C ASN A 119 -2.22 -15.93 10.69
N SER A 120 -2.72 -15.76 11.92
CA SER A 120 -3.69 -16.69 12.52
C SER A 120 -5.08 -16.65 11.86
N SER A 121 -5.46 -15.51 11.29
CA SER A 121 -6.78 -15.33 10.66
C SER A 121 -6.89 -15.85 9.23
N ASN A 122 -5.78 -16.24 8.59
CA ASN A 122 -5.82 -16.83 7.26
C ASN A 122 -6.02 -18.35 7.30
N ASN A 123 -6.53 -18.93 6.22
CA ASN A 123 -6.85 -20.36 6.15
C ASN A 123 -5.63 -21.27 5.91
N GLN A 124 -4.45 -20.72 5.67
CA GLN A 124 -3.17 -21.43 5.50
C GLN A 124 -2.06 -20.71 6.28
N PRO A 125 -2.13 -20.66 7.63
CA PRO A 125 -1.17 -19.92 8.41
C PRO A 125 0.19 -20.61 8.47
N LEU A 126 1.25 -19.83 8.61
CA LEU A 126 2.53 -20.33 9.05
C LEU A 126 2.41 -20.81 10.50
N LYS A 127 2.52 -22.12 10.74
CA LYS A 127 2.50 -22.74 12.07
C LYS A 127 3.89 -22.66 12.70
N LYS A 128 3.98 -22.82 14.01
CA LYS A 128 5.27 -22.81 14.76
C LYS A 128 6.36 -23.71 14.14
N LYS A 129 5.97 -24.89 13.61
CA LYS A 129 6.92 -25.80 12.93
C LYS A 129 7.49 -25.17 11.65
N HIS A 130 6.68 -24.41 10.89
CA HIS A 130 7.14 -23.75 9.66
C HIS A 130 8.08 -22.60 9.99
N ILE A 131 7.74 -21.79 11.00
CA ILE A 131 8.60 -20.69 11.48
C ILE A 131 9.94 -21.24 11.99
N LYS A 132 9.92 -22.33 12.78
CA LYS A 132 11.14 -22.99 13.24
C LYS A 132 12.01 -23.43 12.05
N ALA A 133 11.43 -24.09 11.06
CA ALA A 133 12.16 -24.54 9.88
C ALA A 133 12.75 -23.38 9.06
N LEU A 134 12.08 -22.21 8.99
CA LEU A 134 12.62 -21.01 8.34
C LEU A 134 13.82 -20.44 9.10
N LYS A 135 13.74 -20.39 10.43
CA LYS A 135 14.87 -19.96 11.29
C LYS A 135 16.07 -20.90 11.16
N GLU A 136 15.83 -22.21 11.08
CA GLU A 136 16.88 -23.21 10.85
C GLU A 136 17.58 -23.06 9.49
N ARG A 137 16.91 -22.46 8.49
CA ARG A 137 17.48 -22.08 7.19
C ARG A 137 18.18 -20.72 7.21
N GLY A 138 18.30 -20.07 8.38
CA GLY A 138 18.95 -18.77 8.55
C GLY A 138 18.08 -17.55 8.20
N ILE A 139 16.78 -17.74 7.96
CA ILE A 139 15.85 -16.61 7.78
C ILE A 139 15.40 -16.11 9.16
N GLU A 140 15.78 -14.89 9.50
CA GLU A 140 15.31 -14.21 10.71
C GLU A 140 13.85 -13.80 10.51
N ILE A 141 12.89 -14.56 11.10
CA ILE A 141 11.45 -14.28 10.96
C ILE A 141 10.81 -14.12 12.32
N GLU A 142 10.12 -12.99 12.54
CA GLU A 142 9.55 -12.62 13.82
C GLU A 142 8.06 -12.29 13.75
N GLU A 143 7.35 -12.58 14.84
CA GLU A 143 5.94 -12.34 14.99
C GLU A 143 5.69 -10.98 15.66
N PHE A 144 5.01 -10.08 14.96
CA PHE A 144 4.59 -8.80 15.53
C PHE A 144 3.32 -8.97 16.38
N ASP A 145 3.37 -8.46 17.60
CA ASP A 145 2.28 -8.34 18.58
C ASP A 145 1.48 -9.65 18.78
N PRO A 146 2.13 -10.71 19.29
CA PRO A 146 1.49 -12.00 19.52
C PRO A 146 0.31 -11.87 20.47
N ILE A 147 -0.83 -12.47 20.09
CA ILE A 147 -2.05 -12.45 20.89
C ILE A 147 -1.88 -13.42 22.05
N ARG A 148 -1.79 -12.91 23.28
CA ARG A 148 -1.64 -13.69 24.51
C ARG A 148 -2.81 -13.42 25.45
N PHE A 149 -3.45 -14.48 25.95
CA PHE A 149 -4.46 -14.36 27.00
C PHE A 149 -3.80 -13.79 28.29
N PRO A 150 -4.43 -12.83 29.01
CA PRO A 150 -5.78 -12.25 28.80
C PRO A 150 -5.81 -10.99 27.91
N TRP A 151 -4.72 -10.60 27.26
CA TRP A 151 -4.55 -9.34 26.53
C TRP A 151 -5.19 -9.36 25.13
N ILE A 152 -6.48 -9.73 25.05
CA ILE A 152 -7.24 -9.77 23.79
C ILE A 152 -7.47 -8.39 23.15
N ASN A 153 -7.28 -7.30 23.91
CA ASN A 153 -7.34 -5.94 23.40
C ASN A 153 -6.25 -5.62 22.33
N HIS A 154 -5.16 -6.37 22.29
CA HIS A 154 -4.14 -6.28 21.24
C HIS A 154 -4.64 -6.73 19.86
N VAL A 155 -5.81 -7.37 19.76
CA VAL A 155 -6.43 -7.74 18.45
C VAL A 155 -6.66 -6.52 17.56
N PHE A 156 -6.73 -5.33 18.10
CA PHE A 156 -6.99 -4.10 17.36
C PHE A 156 -5.73 -3.38 16.86
N HIS A 157 -4.58 -3.60 17.46
CA HIS A 157 -3.30 -2.97 17.07
C HIS A 157 -2.55 -3.84 16.08
N ARG A 158 -3.03 -3.86 14.82
CA ARG A 158 -2.47 -4.75 13.78
C ARG A 158 -1.59 -4.00 12.80
N ASP A 159 -0.51 -4.66 12.41
CA ASP A 159 0.33 -4.21 11.32
C ASP A 159 -0.23 -4.68 9.97
N HIS A 160 -0.73 -3.74 9.18
CA HIS A 160 -1.28 -4.05 7.86
C HIS A 160 -0.37 -3.58 6.73
N ARG A 161 0.88 -3.22 7.03
CA ARG A 161 1.86 -2.83 6.02
C ARG A 161 2.26 -4.01 5.14
N LYS A 162 2.75 -3.72 3.98
CA LYS A 162 3.39 -4.64 3.05
C LYS A 162 4.59 -3.88 2.51
N ILE A 163 5.75 -4.20 3.08
CA ILE A 163 7.01 -3.54 2.74
C ILE A 163 8.02 -4.63 2.40
N VAL A 164 8.75 -4.43 1.31
CA VAL A 164 10.02 -5.12 1.07
C VAL A 164 11.07 -4.08 0.79
N VAL A 165 12.24 -4.22 1.38
CA VAL A 165 13.42 -3.44 1.05
C VAL A 165 14.55 -4.36 0.70
N ILE A 166 15.18 -4.12 -0.44
CA ILE A 166 16.33 -4.87 -0.95
C ILE A 166 17.51 -3.91 -1.07
N ASP A 167 18.58 -4.20 -0.34
CA ASP A 167 19.86 -3.46 -0.33
C ASP A 167 19.71 -1.95 -0.03
N GLY A 168 18.59 -1.53 0.59
CA GLY A 168 18.25 -0.11 0.80
C GLY A 168 17.99 0.69 -0.47
N LYS A 169 17.95 0.04 -1.64
CA LYS A 169 17.85 0.66 -2.97
C LYS A 169 16.53 0.42 -3.67
N ILE A 170 15.93 -0.74 -3.45
CA ILE A 170 14.68 -1.16 -4.07
C ILE A 170 13.66 -1.36 -2.96
N GLY A 171 12.51 -0.70 -3.08
CA GLY A 171 11.41 -0.80 -2.13
C GLY A 171 10.13 -1.27 -2.80
N TYR A 172 9.34 -2.08 -2.10
CA TYR A 172 8.00 -2.48 -2.54
C TYR A 172 6.98 -2.09 -1.49
N THR A 173 5.83 -1.60 -1.95
CA THR A 173 4.65 -1.41 -1.10
C THR A 173 3.37 -1.48 -1.90
N GLY A 174 2.23 -1.68 -1.23
CA GLY A 174 0.92 -1.77 -1.90
C GLY A 174 -0.09 -2.62 -1.14
N GLY A 175 -1.08 -3.17 -1.85
CA GLY A 175 -2.17 -3.94 -1.24
C GLY A 175 -1.90 -5.43 -1.05
N MET A 176 -0.97 -6.03 -1.82
CA MET A 176 -0.79 -7.48 -1.91
C MET A 176 0.08 -8.06 -0.79
N ASN A 177 -0.41 -9.10 -0.12
CA ASN A 177 0.40 -9.98 0.73
C ASN A 177 1.18 -11.01 -0.12
N ILE A 178 1.75 -12.01 0.52
CA ILE A 178 2.38 -13.16 -0.14
C ILE A 178 1.41 -14.33 -0.11
N ALA A 179 0.71 -14.56 -1.24
CA ALA A 179 -0.30 -15.61 -1.34
C ALA A 179 -0.67 -15.94 -2.79
N ASP A 180 -0.99 -17.21 -3.04
CA ASP A 180 -1.37 -17.76 -4.35
C ASP A 180 -2.63 -17.08 -4.95
N TYR A 181 -3.56 -16.63 -4.11
CA TYR A 181 -4.83 -16.07 -4.59
C TYR A 181 -4.67 -14.74 -5.35
N TYR A 182 -3.55 -14.06 -5.22
CA TYR A 182 -3.26 -12.88 -6.05
C TYR A 182 -2.98 -13.24 -7.52
N ILE A 183 -2.65 -14.52 -7.79
CA ILE A 183 -2.48 -15.06 -9.16
C ILE A 183 -3.72 -15.81 -9.59
N ASN A 184 -4.17 -16.75 -8.75
CA ASN A 184 -5.18 -17.74 -9.11
C ASN A 184 -6.62 -17.31 -8.77
N GLY A 185 -6.80 -16.21 -8.03
CA GLY A 185 -8.09 -15.84 -7.44
C GLY A 185 -8.53 -16.81 -6.34
N LEU A 186 -9.81 -16.73 -5.99
CA LEU A 186 -10.45 -17.65 -5.05
C LEU A 186 -11.73 -18.26 -5.69
N PRO A 187 -12.03 -19.57 -5.49
CA PRO A 187 -13.15 -20.25 -6.16
C PRO A 187 -14.51 -19.56 -5.97
N LYS A 188 -14.78 -19.03 -4.77
CA LYS A 188 -16.06 -18.36 -4.44
C LYS A 188 -16.14 -16.90 -4.89
N ILE A 189 -15.01 -16.26 -5.13
CA ILE A 189 -14.90 -14.81 -5.37
C ILE A 189 -14.56 -14.55 -6.84
N GLY A 190 -13.76 -15.42 -7.45
CA GLY A 190 -13.18 -15.24 -8.78
C GLY A 190 -11.81 -14.56 -8.72
N GLU A 191 -11.50 -13.75 -9.72
CA GLU A 191 -10.25 -13.01 -9.82
C GLU A 191 -10.04 -12.11 -8.59
N TRP A 192 -8.83 -12.14 -8.03
CA TRP A 192 -8.40 -11.23 -6.98
C TRP A 192 -7.50 -10.15 -7.57
N ARG A 193 -8.02 -8.95 -7.70
CA ARG A 193 -7.33 -7.83 -8.31
C ARG A 193 -6.80 -6.89 -7.25
N ASP A 194 -5.50 -6.64 -7.26
CA ASP A 194 -4.86 -5.68 -6.35
C ASP A 194 -3.71 -4.97 -7.07
N MET A 195 -3.13 -3.97 -6.43
CA MET A 195 -2.02 -3.20 -6.96
C MET A 195 -0.88 -3.10 -5.96
N HIS A 196 0.33 -3.17 -6.49
CA HIS A 196 1.59 -2.98 -5.77
C HIS A 196 2.48 -2.05 -6.56
N ILE A 197 3.47 -1.45 -5.93
CA ILE A 197 4.48 -0.65 -6.60
C ILE A 197 5.87 -1.09 -6.17
N ARG A 198 6.82 -1.01 -7.10
CA ARG A 198 8.24 -1.01 -6.83
C ARG A 198 8.75 0.41 -6.94
N ILE A 199 9.59 0.82 -6.01
CA ILE A 199 10.22 2.14 -5.94
C ILE A 199 11.73 1.95 -5.97
N GLU A 200 12.42 2.75 -6.75
CA GLU A 200 13.87 2.90 -6.71
C GLU A 200 14.22 4.36 -6.47
N GLY A 201 15.13 4.64 -5.55
CA GLY A 201 15.51 6.01 -5.17
C GLY A 201 15.35 6.30 -3.68
N ARG A 202 15.48 7.58 -3.32
CA ARG A 202 15.55 8.02 -1.90
C ARG A 202 14.32 7.69 -1.06
N ALA A 203 13.14 7.54 -1.65
CA ALA A 203 11.95 7.15 -0.91
C ALA A 203 12.07 5.76 -0.26
N VAL A 204 12.97 4.90 -0.76
CA VAL A 204 13.25 3.58 -0.19
C VAL A 204 13.82 3.69 1.22
N GLU A 205 14.59 4.74 1.52
CA GLU A 205 15.12 4.99 2.87
C GLU A 205 14.02 5.18 3.91
N ASN A 206 12.88 5.76 3.52
CA ASN A 206 11.73 5.90 4.42
C ASN A 206 11.09 4.53 4.70
N LEU A 207 10.97 3.66 3.70
CA LEU A 207 10.48 2.29 3.89
C LEU A 207 11.46 1.48 4.77
N GLN A 208 12.77 1.66 4.56
CA GLN A 208 13.81 1.05 5.36
C GLN A 208 13.75 1.49 6.83
N ALA A 209 13.58 2.78 7.07
CA ALA A 209 13.46 3.31 8.43
C ALA A 209 12.21 2.77 9.16
N ILE A 210 11.09 2.64 8.44
CA ILE A 210 9.85 2.05 8.96
C ILE A 210 10.07 0.58 9.35
N PHE A 211 10.70 -0.20 8.47
CA PHE A 211 11.00 -1.60 8.76
C PHE A 211 11.92 -1.75 9.97
N LEU A 212 13.03 -1.00 10.04
CA LEU A 212 13.98 -1.09 11.15
C LEU A 212 13.36 -0.65 12.49
N ASP A 213 12.52 0.40 12.51
CA ASP A 213 11.78 0.79 13.71
C ASP A 213 10.85 -0.35 14.19
N MET A 214 10.17 -1.03 13.24
CA MET A 214 9.30 -2.16 13.56
C MET A 214 10.10 -3.38 14.02
N TRP A 215 11.18 -3.72 13.33
CA TRP A 215 12.06 -4.82 13.71
C TRP A 215 12.62 -4.65 15.12
N ASN A 216 13.28 -3.52 15.37
CA ASN A 216 13.92 -3.24 16.64
C ASN A 216 12.93 -3.27 17.82
N ARG A 217 11.69 -2.80 17.62
CA ARG A 217 10.64 -2.91 18.64
C ARG A 217 10.11 -4.30 18.85
N THR A 218 10.06 -5.10 17.79
CA THR A 218 9.53 -6.46 17.86
C THR A 218 10.53 -7.40 18.52
N THR A 219 11.82 -7.23 18.24
CA THR A 219 12.91 -8.11 18.71
C THR A 219 13.60 -7.60 19.97
N GLY A 220 13.60 -6.28 20.21
CA GLY A 220 14.43 -5.62 21.21
C GLY A 220 15.87 -5.37 20.75
N GLU A 221 16.18 -5.62 19.48
CA GLU A 221 17.48 -5.33 18.91
C GLU A 221 17.62 -3.83 18.56
N GLU A 222 18.84 -3.38 18.30
CA GLU A 222 19.14 -2.00 17.87
C GLU A 222 19.88 -2.01 16.52
N ILE A 223 19.25 -2.61 15.50
CA ILE A 223 19.82 -2.66 14.16
C ILE A 223 19.77 -1.27 13.55
N SER A 224 20.95 -0.76 13.15
CA SER A 224 21.13 0.54 12.52
C SER A 224 22.41 0.54 11.68
N GLY A 225 22.69 1.63 10.99
CA GLY A 225 23.93 1.84 10.26
C GLY A 225 23.73 2.25 8.80
N ASP A 226 24.77 2.89 8.27
CA ASP A 226 24.76 3.49 6.92
C ASP A 226 24.59 2.45 5.80
N ALA A 227 24.94 1.19 6.05
CA ALA A 227 24.77 0.12 5.06
C ALA A 227 23.31 -0.12 4.65
N TYR A 228 22.37 0.25 5.53
CA TYR A 228 20.93 0.18 5.24
C TYR A 228 20.38 1.41 4.51
N PHE A 229 21.17 2.50 4.41
CA PHE A 229 20.77 3.80 3.87
C PHE A 229 21.77 4.32 2.83
N PRO A 230 21.90 3.66 1.67
CA PRO A 230 22.95 3.95 0.69
C PRO A 230 22.86 5.37 0.10
N TYR A 231 21.65 5.96 0.03
CA TYR A 231 21.45 7.30 -0.53
C TYR A 231 21.82 8.45 0.44
N LYS A 232 22.02 8.19 1.73
CA LYS A 232 22.48 9.23 2.68
C LYS A 232 23.86 9.77 2.33
N LYS A 233 24.74 8.93 1.78
CA LYS A 233 26.11 9.29 1.43
C LYS A 233 26.25 9.89 0.03
N ASP A 234 25.30 9.62 -0.85
CA ASP A 234 25.37 10.02 -2.25
C ASP A 234 24.33 11.10 -2.54
N SER A 235 24.75 12.37 -2.38
CA SER A 235 23.90 13.53 -2.71
C SER A 235 23.76 13.75 -4.22
N THR A 236 24.54 13.04 -5.04
CA THR A 236 24.60 13.25 -6.49
C THR A 236 23.54 12.45 -7.26
N VAL A 237 22.90 11.45 -6.64
CA VAL A 237 21.81 10.67 -7.25
C VAL A 237 20.49 11.45 -7.16
N ILE A 238 20.46 12.64 -7.74
CA ILE A 238 19.22 13.34 -8.10
C ILE A 238 19.09 13.12 -9.60
N SER A 239 18.30 12.13 -10.02
CA SER A 239 17.88 12.08 -11.42
C SER A 239 16.95 13.26 -11.66
N ASP A 240 17.39 14.21 -12.47
CA ASP A 240 16.50 15.23 -13.04
C ASP A 240 15.34 14.49 -13.73
N GLY A 241 14.11 14.68 -13.23
CA GLY A 241 12.91 14.13 -13.86
C GLY A 241 12.25 12.91 -13.17
N GLY A 242 12.73 12.43 -12.03
CA GLY A 242 12.07 11.36 -11.26
C GLY A 242 10.79 11.83 -10.53
N LYS A 243 10.08 10.89 -9.91
CA LYS A 243 8.84 11.17 -9.18
C LYS A 243 9.14 11.72 -7.78
N GLU A 244 8.33 12.69 -7.34
CA GLU A 244 8.26 13.11 -5.95
C GLU A 244 7.39 12.16 -5.14
N ILE A 245 7.90 11.62 -4.03
CA ILE A 245 7.22 10.64 -3.20
C ILE A 245 7.20 11.07 -1.75
N ALA A 246 6.04 10.95 -1.10
CA ALA A 246 5.88 10.99 0.35
C ALA A 246 5.43 9.62 0.85
N ILE A 247 6.13 9.05 1.81
CA ILE A 247 5.70 7.84 2.51
C ILE A 247 4.90 8.26 3.76
N VAL A 248 3.59 8.03 3.71
CA VAL A 248 2.69 8.32 4.83
C VAL A 248 2.45 7.05 5.61
N ASP A 249 3.12 6.92 6.74
CA ASP A 249 3.00 5.76 7.61
C ASP A 249 2.05 6.02 8.79
N ARG A 250 1.32 4.97 9.18
CA ARG A 250 0.53 4.96 10.39
C ARG A 250 1.10 3.94 11.36
N TYR A 251 1.67 4.42 12.44
CA TYR A 251 2.00 3.58 13.57
C TYR A 251 0.85 3.64 14.60
N PRO A 252 0.29 2.48 15.02
CA PRO A 252 -0.71 2.45 16.09
C PRO A 252 -0.21 3.20 17.33
N ARG A 253 -1.05 4.07 17.92
CA ARG A 253 -0.78 4.93 19.10
C ARG A 253 0.10 6.16 18.88
N ARG A 254 0.95 6.26 17.83
CA ARG A 254 1.85 7.42 17.66
C ARG A 254 1.23 8.57 16.88
N ASN A 255 0.65 8.25 15.71
CA ASN A 255 0.11 9.26 14.80
C ASN A 255 -1.30 8.90 14.29
N PRO A 256 -2.25 8.65 15.20
CA PRO A 256 -3.54 8.02 14.87
C PRO A 256 -4.41 8.86 13.91
N LYS A 257 -4.13 10.17 13.80
CA LYS A 257 -4.92 11.08 12.96
C LYS A 257 -4.27 11.36 11.60
N LEU A 258 -2.98 11.04 11.43
CA LEU A 258 -2.19 11.42 10.26
C LEU A 258 -2.83 10.93 8.94
N MET A 259 -3.00 9.63 8.80
CA MET A 259 -3.48 9.02 7.56
C MET A 259 -4.87 9.55 7.14
N ARG A 260 -5.84 9.58 8.07
CA ARG A 260 -7.20 10.07 7.73
C ARG A 260 -7.25 11.55 7.38
N ARG A 261 -6.35 12.38 7.97
CA ARG A 261 -6.23 13.79 7.63
C ARG A 261 -5.53 13.99 6.30
N ALA A 262 -4.48 13.19 6.00
CA ALA A 262 -3.80 13.21 4.71
C ALA A 262 -4.80 12.91 3.57
N TYR A 263 -5.60 11.85 3.69
CA TYR A 263 -6.66 11.55 2.72
C TYR A 263 -7.70 12.68 2.60
N ALA A 264 -8.12 13.26 3.73
CA ALA A 264 -9.08 14.35 3.69
C ALA A 264 -8.51 15.60 3.01
N LYS A 265 -7.25 15.96 3.30
CA LYS A 265 -6.54 17.08 2.68
C LYS A 265 -6.33 16.86 1.19
N ALA A 266 -5.93 15.66 0.80
CA ALA A 266 -5.84 15.27 -0.60
C ALA A 266 -7.16 15.46 -1.37
N ILE A 267 -8.28 15.04 -0.80
CA ILE A 267 -9.61 15.26 -1.40
C ILE A 267 -9.99 16.75 -1.41
N GLU A 268 -9.65 17.49 -0.36
CA GLU A 268 -9.95 18.92 -0.24
C GLU A 268 -9.14 19.79 -1.21
N SER A 269 -7.94 19.34 -1.62
CA SER A 269 -7.08 20.01 -2.59
C SER A 269 -7.55 19.87 -4.04
N ALA A 270 -8.44 18.91 -4.31
CA ALA A 270 -8.93 18.66 -5.67
C ALA A 270 -9.67 19.90 -6.26
N GLU A 271 -9.37 20.16 -7.52
CA GLU A 271 -10.00 21.21 -8.33
C GLU A 271 -10.97 20.66 -9.38
N ASN A 272 -10.62 19.50 -9.98
CA ASN A 272 -11.36 18.94 -11.10
C ASN A 272 -11.93 17.55 -10.79
N ARG A 273 -11.11 16.62 -10.27
CA ARG A 273 -11.48 15.21 -10.18
C ARG A 273 -10.84 14.48 -9.01
N VAL A 274 -11.63 13.65 -8.32
CA VAL A 274 -11.15 12.68 -7.34
C VAL A 274 -11.65 11.30 -7.73
N GLN A 275 -10.75 10.32 -7.82
CA GLN A 275 -11.08 8.93 -8.10
C GLN A 275 -10.59 8.05 -6.96
N ILE A 276 -11.47 7.22 -6.41
CA ILE A 276 -11.18 6.37 -5.26
C ILE A 276 -11.54 4.93 -5.62
N ILE A 277 -10.58 4.02 -5.42
CA ILE A 277 -10.79 2.57 -5.47
C ILE A 277 -10.45 2.01 -4.10
N ASN A 278 -11.41 1.39 -3.44
CA ASN A 278 -11.15 0.81 -2.11
C ASN A 278 -12.07 -0.38 -1.81
N PRO A 279 -11.52 -1.52 -1.31
CA PRO A 279 -12.28 -2.75 -1.10
C PRO A 279 -13.31 -2.67 0.04
N TYR A 280 -13.00 -1.90 1.10
CA TYR A 280 -13.81 -1.82 2.31
C TYR A 280 -14.16 -0.36 2.60
N PHE A 281 -14.97 0.23 1.70
CA PHE A 281 -15.25 1.66 1.72
C PHE A 281 -16.30 2.04 2.78
N THR A 282 -15.84 2.17 4.02
CA THR A 282 -16.65 2.69 5.14
C THR A 282 -15.95 3.87 5.82
N PRO A 283 -15.70 4.97 5.08
CA PRO A 283 -14.81 6.04 5.49
C PRO A 283 -15.30 6.79 6.73
N THR A 284 -14.35 7.35 7.46
CA THR A 284 -14.59 8.18 8.64
C THR A 284 -15.38 9.45 8.31
N ARG A 285 -15.92 10.10 9.35
CA ARG A 285 -16.70 11.35 9.18
C ARG A 285 -15.90 12.44 8.46
N ILE A 286 -14.60 12.57 8.73
CA ILE A 286 -13.75 13.61 8.11
C ILE A 286 -13.62 13.38 6.60
N ILE A 287 -13.39 12.16 6.15
CA ILE A 287 -13.29 11.83 4.71
C ILE A 287 -14.66 12.02 4.03
N LYS A 288 -15.75 11.55 4.65
CA LYS A 288 -17.11 11.80 4.11
C LYS A 288 -17.42 13.29 3.97
N LYS A 289 -16.93 14.13 4.92
CA LYS A 289 -17.09 15.58 4.85
C LYS A 289 -16.27 16.18 3.70
N ALA A 290 -15.01 15.73 3.53
CA ALA A 290 -14.15 16.17 2.43
C ALA A 290 -14.76 15.84 1.06
N ILE A 291 -15.23 14.60 0.85
CA ILE A 291 -15.93 14.19 -0.37
C ILE A 291 -17.13 15.08 -0.66
N LYS A 292 -18.02 15.31 0.32
CA LYS A 292 -19.19 16.17 0.13
C LYS A 292 -18.83 17.62 -0.19
N LYS A 293 -17.75 18.13 0.39
CA LYS A 293 -17.23 19.48 0.13
C LYS A 293 -16.68 19.59 -1.30
N ALA A 294 -15.92 18.58 -1.75
CA ALA A 294 -15.39 18.50 -3.11
C ALA A 294 -16.55 18.50 -4.14
N VAL A 295 -17.53 17.61 -3.97
CA VAL A 295 -18.73 17.57 -4.84
C VAL A 295 -19.48 18.92 -4.85
N LYS A 296 -19.64 19.57 -3.68
CA LYS A 296 -20.31 20.89 -3.60
C LYS A 296 -19.53 21.98 -4.34
N LYS A 297 -18.21 21.85 -4.46
CA LYS A 297 -17.35 22.76 -5.24
C LYS A 297 -17.40 22.49 -6.75
N GLY A 298 -18.10 21.46 -7.20
CA GLY A 298 -18.16 21.05 -8.60
C GLY A 298 -17.07 20.03 -9.01
N VAL A 299 -16.26 19.56 -8.06
CA VAL A 299 -15.26 18.52 -8.33
C VAL A 299 -15.95 17.21 -8.63
N LYS A 300 -15.57 16.54 -9.72
CA LYS A 300 -16.06 15.21 -10.10
C LYS A 300 -15.48 14.16 -9.16
N VAL A 301 -16.31 13.54 -8.33
CA VAL A 301 -15.88 12.50 -7.39
C VAL A 301 -16.42 11.15 -7.83
N GLU A 302 -15.51 10.24 -8.16
CA GLU A 302 -15.79 8.89 -8.64
C GLU A 302 -15.29 7.87 -7.62
N ILE A 303 -16.15 6.95 -7.20
CA ILE A 303 -15.81 5.94 -6.20
C ILE A 303 -16.14 4.56 -6.75
N MET A 304 -15.13 3.67 -6.81
CA MET A 304 -15.31 2.28 -7.18
C MET A 304 -15.21 1.39 -5.95
N ILE A 305 -16.22 0.56 -5.75
CA ILE A 305 -16.28 -0.48 -4.72
C ILE A 305 -16.45 -1.85 -5.36
N PRO A 306 -15.99 -2.95 -4.75
CA PRO A 306 -16.23 -4.28 -5.28
C PRO A 306 -17.67 -4.73 -5.02
N GLY A 307 -18.25 -5.47 -5.96
CA GLY A 307 -19.55 -6.13 -5.81
C GLY A 307 -19.46 -7.44 -5.02
N LYS A 308 -18.26 -8.03 -4.91
CA LYS A 308 -17.96 -9.22 -4.10
C LYS A 308 -16.82 -8.93 -3.14
N SER A 309 -16.77 -9.62 -2.00
CA SER A 309 -15.70 -9.47 -1.00
C SER A 309 -15.41 -10.80 -0.32
N ASP A 310 -14.20 -10.91 0.22
CA ASP A 310 -13.76 -11.98 1.12
C ASP A 310 -14.38 -11.88 2.52
N ILE A 311 -14.84 -10.69 2.90
CA ILE A 311 -15.51 -10.44 4.17
C ILE A 311 -17.01 -10.22 3.92
N PRO A 312 -17.88 -11.12 4.40
CA PRO A 312 -19.33 -10.95 4.28
C PRO A 312 -19.81 -9.58 4.78
N PHE A 313 -20.91 -9.07 4.23
CA PHE A 313 -21.57 -7.81 4.58
C PHE A 313 -20.76 -6.52 4.26
N THR A 314 -19.47 -6.60 3.92
CA THR A 314 -18.70 -5.40 3.59
C THR A 314 -19.14 -4.73 2.29
N PRO A 315 -19.55 -5.45 1.22
CA PRO A 315 -20.14 -4.82 0.03
C PRO A 315 -21.43 -4.06 0.36
N ASP A 316 -22.31 -4.63 1.19
CA ASP A 316 -23.59 -4.00 1.55
C ASP A 316 -23.36 -2.72 2.36
N ALA A 317 -22.43 -2.77 3.33
CA ALA A 317 -22.05 -1.60 4.11
C ALA A 317 -21.47 -0.48 3.22
N ALA A 318 -20.58 -0.85 2.28
CA ALA A 318 -20.02 0.08 1.32
C ALA A 318 -21.10 0.67 0.40
N LEU A 319 -22.00 -0.16 -0.10
CA LEU A 319 -23.12 0.25 -0.96
C LEU A 319 -24.07 1.21 -0.23
N TYR A 320 -24.40 0.94 1.02
CA TYR A 320 -25.22 1.83 1.84
C TYR A 320 -24.58 3.24 1.97
N ILE A 321 -23.28 3.30 2.24
CA ILE A 321 -22.58 4.57 2.40
C ILE A 321 -22.43 5.29 1.05
N THR A 322 -22.03 4.58 0.01
CA THR A 322 -21.83 5.17 -1.32
C THR A 322 -23.13 5.67 -1.92
N ASN A 323 -24.28 4.99 -1.70
CA ASN A 323 -25.59 5.51 -2.09
C ASN A 323 -25.92 6.86 -1.45
N ARG A 324 -25.50 7.10 -0.22
CA ARG A 324 -25.66 8.41 0.44
C ARG A 324 -24.77 9.50 -0.19
N LEU A 325 -23.58 9.12 -0.68
CA LEU A 325 -22.68 10.02 -1.39
C LEU A 325 -23.17 10.28 -2.82
N ARG A 326 -23.72 9.26 -3.50
CA ARG A 326 -24.36 9.36 -4.81
C ARG A 326 -25.51 10.38 -4.80
N LYS A 327 -26.36 10.34 -3.76
CA LYS A 327 -27.45 11.36 -3.56
C LYS A 327 -26.91 12.77 -3.33
N LYS A 328 -25.59 12.95 -3.14
CA LYS A 328 -24.94 14.25 -3.01
C LYS A 328 -24.14 14.64 -4.25
N GLY A 329 -24.16 13.80 -5.31
CA GLY A 329 -23.55 14.07 -6.61
C GLY A 329 -22.23 13.32 -6.87
N ALA A 330 -21.83 12.35 -6.04
CA ALA A 330 -20.69 11.49 -6.37
C ALA A 330 -21.11 10.36 -7.32
N ASP A 331 -20.25 10.00 -8.27
CA ASP A 331 -20.43 8.87 -9.17
C ASP A 331 -19.94 7.58 -8.51
N ILE A 332 -20.79 6.55 -8.51
CA ILE A 332 -20.49 5.28 -7.85
C ILE A 332 -20.42 4.16 -8.88
N TYR A 333 -19.33 3.42 -8.86
CA TYR A 333 -19.05 2.27 -9.73
C TYR A 333 -18.93 1.00 -8.89
N ILE A 334 -19.51 -0.09 -9.39
CA ILE A 334 -19.42 -1.42 -8.78
C ILE A 334 -18.59 -2.31 -9.69
N PHE A 335 -17.48 -2.83 -9.15
CA PHE A 335 -16.64 -3.78 -9.86
C PHE A 335 -17.20 -5.19 -9.74
N ASN A 336 -17.59 -5.79 -10.88
CA ASN A 336 -18.22 -7.11 -10.93
C ASN A 336 -17.30 -8.23 -11.45
N GLY A 337 -16.04 -7.94 -11.77
CA GLY A 337 -15.06 -8.90 -12.32
C GLY A 337 -14.34 -9.77 -11.29
N GLY A 338 -14.88 -9.92 -10.08
CA GLY A 338 -14.23 -10.60 -8.97
C GLY A 338 -14.10 -9.66 -7.76
N PHE A 339 -12.99 -9.76 -6.99
CA PHE A 339 -12.71 -8.87 -5.87
C PHE A 339 -11.61 -7.87 -6.20
N HIS A 340 -11.95 -6.60 -6.23
CA HIS A 340 -10.98 -5.51 -6.42
C HIS A 340 -10.47 -5.03 -5.07
N HIS A 341 -9.28 -5.48 -4.68
CA HIS A 341 -8.71 -5.22 -3.37
C HIS A 341 -7.72 -4.03 -3.34
N SER A 342 -7.53 -3.28 -4.43
CA SER A 342 -6.62 -2.13 -4.47
C SER A 342 -7.10 -0.97 -3.59
N LYS A 343 -6.15 -0.23 -3.04
CA LYS A 343 -6.36 0.98 -2.25
C LYS A 343 -5.67 2.13 -2.98
N ILE A 344 -6.43 2.80 -3.83
CA ILE A 344 -5.93 3.84 -4.73
C ILE A 344 -6.79 5.07 -4.59
N MET A 345 -6.18 6.22 -4.58
CA MET A 345 -6.84 7.49 -4.79
C MET A 345 -6.01 8.30 -5.79
N MET A 346 -6.70 8.88 -6.75
CA MET A 346 -6.12 9.80 -7.74
C MET A 346 -6.81 11.13 -7.61
N VAL A 347 -6.04 12.20 -7.60
CA VAL A 347 -6.55 13.57 -7.49
C VAL A 347 -6.02 14.39 -8.65
N ASP A 348 -6.95 14.90 -9.43
CA ASP A 348 -6.72 15.63 -10.68
C ASP A 348 -5.77 14.89 -11.61
N SER A 349 -4.82 15.19 -12.17
CA SER A 349 -3.74 14.43 -12.81
C SER A 349 -2.41 14.66 -12.10
N LEU A 350 -2.47 15.11 -10.85
CA LEU A 350 -1.34 15.66 -10.12
C LEU A 350 -0.66 14.61 -9.27
N PHE A 351 -1.43 13.89 -8.46
CA PHE A 351 -0.88 12.84 -7.61
C PHE A 351 -1.81 11.64 -7.46
N CYS A 352 -1.23 10.52 -7.11
CA CYS A 352 -1.96 9.32 -6.73
C CYS A 352 -1.41 8.74 -5.43
N THR A 353 -2.27 8.00 -4.72
CA THR A 353 -1.85 7.19 -3.57
C THR A 353 -2.00 5.72 -3.92
N VAL A 354 -0.98 4.93 -3.61
CA VAL A 354 -1.01 3.46 -3.67
C VAL A 354 -0.49 2.95 -2.34
N GLY A 355 -1.20 2.02 -1.70
CA GLY A 355 -0.76 1.52 -0.41
C GLY A 355 -1.63 0.39 0.15
N SER A 356 -1.49 0.15 1.45
CA SER A 356 -2.20 -0.93 2.16
C SER A 356 -3.41 -0.44 2.95
N THR A 357 -3.64 0.88 3.06
CA THR A 357 -4.64 1.45 3.97
C THR A 357 -6.05 1.37 3.39
N ASN A 358 -6.94 0.68 4.09
CA ASN A 358 -8.35 0.68 3.78
C ASN A 358 -9.02 1.99 4.23
N LEU A 359 -9.93 2.52 3.41
CA LEU A 359 -10.75 3.67 3.76
C LEU A 359 -11.94 3.24 4.62
N ASN A 360 -11.66 2.61 5.76
CA ASN A 360 -12.66 2.20 6.73
C ASN A 360 -12.34 2.76 8.12
N SER A 361 -13.33 2.75 9.01
CA SER A 361 -13.17 3.28 10.36
C SER A 361 -12.06 2.55 11.12
N ARG A 362 -11.99 1.21 11.02
CA ARG A 362 -10.96 0.40 11.70
C ARG A 362 -9.53 0.80 11.31
N SER A 363 -9.27 1.07 10.02
CA SER A 363 -7.94 1.46 9.54
C SER A 363 -7.60 2.93 9.80
N LEU A 364 -8.57 3.79 10.06
CA LEU A 364 -8.40 5.25 10.06
C LEU A 364 -8.73 5.93 11.41
N THR A 365 -9.36 5.23 12.36
CA THR A 365 -9.60 5.77 13.71
C THR A 365 -8.53 5.28 14.68
N PRO A 366 -8.14 6.11 15.68
CA PRO A 366 -7.43 5.61 16.85
C PRO A 366 -8.38 4.69 17.62
N GLU A 367 -7.87 3.64 18.10
CA GLU A 367 -8.48 2.83 19.15
C GLU A 367 -7.90 3.19 20.50
#